data_7fa9ad8ee79a360258b3c23f3822ea17
#
_entry.id   7fa9ad8ee79a360258b3c23f3822ea17
#
_cell.length_a   1.000
_cell.length_b   1.000
_cell.length_c   1.000
_cell.angle_alpha   90.00
_cell.angle_beta   90.00
_cell.angle_gamma   90.00
#
_symmetry.space_group_name_H-M   'P 1'
#
loop_
_entity.id
_entity.type
_entity.pdbx_description
1 polymer ?
#
loop_
_entity_poly.entity_id
_entity_poly.type
_entity_poly.pdbx_seq_one_letter_code
_entity_poly.pdbx_strand_id
1 'polypeptide(L)'
;MEFTSVNKIFEAAFKKNWLRPAISNYQGETLHFRDVARRMEKLHIMFEECGLQKRDKVAICSRNQANWAVSFLATMTYGAVPVPLLHEFKSANIHHLVNHSEAKILFVDEVIWEGLSESEMPDIQAIIQVNTFKILYAADPKI
;
A
#
# COMPACT_ATOMS: atom_id res chain seq x y z
N MET A 1 18.21 11.22 -21.70
CA MET A 1 17.89 11.85 -20.40
C MET A 1 18.21 10.87 -19.26
N GLU A 2 19.06 11.28 -18.35
CA GLU A 2 19.40 10.48 -17.19
C GLU A 2 18.46 10.76 -16.03
N PHE A 3 18.00 9.69 -15.37
CA PHE A 3 17.24 9.79 -14.14
C PHE A 3 18.08 9.28 -12.98
N THR A 4 18.19 10.05 -11.90
CA THR A 4 19.01 9.73 -10.74
C THR A 4 18.29 8.85 -9.72
N SER A 5 16.98 8.64 -9.86
CA SER A 5 16.20 7.78 -8.97
C SER A 5 14.91 7.33 -9.65
N VAL A 6 14.35 6.25 -9.13
CA VAL A 6 13.04 5.73 -9.56
C VAL A 6 11.96 6.80 -9.40
N ASN A 7 12.00 7.58 -8.31
CA ASN A 7 11.03 8.63 -8.05
C ASN A 7 11.03 9.70 -9.14
N LYS A 8 12.19 10.08 -9.67
CA LYS A 8 12.28 11.03 -10.77
C LYS A 8 11.69 10.49 -12.06
N ILE A 9 11.86 9.19 -12.31
CA ILE A 9 11.24 8.51 -13.46
C ILE A 9 9.72 8.58 -13.35
N PHE A 10 9.16 8.25 -12.19
CA PHE A 10 7.71 8.34 -11.95
C PHE A 10 7.20 9.77 -12.05
N GLU A 11 7.90 10.73 -11.46
CA GLU A 11 7.52 12.13 -11.54
C GLU A 11 7.41 12.60 -12.99
N ALA A 12 8.41 12.31 -13.80
CA ALA A 12 8.41 12.68 -15.21
C ALA A 12 7.26 12.00 -15.98
N ALA A 13 7.04 10.71 -15.76
CA ALA A 13 5.98 9.95 -16.41
C ALA A 13 4.59 10.47 -16.02
N PHE A 14 4.38 10.76 -14.73
CA PHE A 14 3.10 11.29 -14.24
C PHE A 14 2.81 12.68 -14.78
N LYS A 15 3.79 13.57 -14.81
CA LYS A 15 3.62 14.93 -15.37
C LYS A 15 3.29 14.88 -16.86
N LYS A 16 3.97 14.02 -17.61
CA LYS A 16 3.75 13.87 -19.05
C LYS A 16 2.36 13.31 -19.38
N ASN A 17 1.85 12.41 -18.54
CA ASN A 17 0.63 11.64 -18.80
C ASN A 17 -0.53 11.99 -17.88
N TRP A 18 -0.47 13.15 -17.24
CA TRP A 18 -1.36 13.55 -16.13
C TRP A 18 -2.85 13.28 -16.37
N LEU A 19 -3.34 13.56 -17.56
CA LEU A 19 -4.75 13.39 -17.93
C LEU A 19 -5.04 12.06 -18.62
N ARG A 20 -4.06 11.18 -18.77
CA ARG A 20 -4.24 9.89 -19.42
C ARG A 20 -4.69 8.81 -18.45
N PRO A 21 -5.45 7.81 -18.94
CA PRO A 21 -5.76 6.62 -18.15
C PRO A 21 -4.48 5.87 -17.74
N ALA A 22 -4.42 5.40 -16.50
CA ALA A 22 -3.26 4.69 -15.97
C ALA A 22 -3.58 3.26 -15.59
N ILE A 23 -4.61 3.04 -14.77
CA ILE A 23 -4.95 1.73 -14.21
C ILE A 23 -6.47 1.60 -14.17
N SER A 24 -6.98 0.42 -14.51
CA SER A 24 -8.42 0.12 -14.43
C SER A 24 -8.66 -1.13 -13.62
N ASN A 25 -9.75 -1.16 -12.87
CA ASN A 25 -10.31 -2.39 -12.35
C ASN A 25 -11.09 -3.07 -13.48
N TYR A 26 -11.01 -4.41 -13.55
CA TYR A 26 -11.75 -5.17 -14.54
C TYR A 26 -13.25 -4.87 -14.44
N GLN A 27 -13.85 -4.38 -15.53
CA GLN A 27 -15.25 -3.96 -15.58
C GLN A 27 -15.63 -2.93 -14.49
N GLY A 28 -14.66 -2.15 -14.02
CA GLY A 28 -14.83 -1.17 -12.96
C GLY A 28 -14.24 0.19 -13.32
N GLU A 29 -13.90 0.97 -12.28
CA GLU A 29 -13.37 2.31 -12.48
C GLU A 29 -12.02 2.32 -13.18
N THR A 30 -11.77 3.40 -13.91
CA THR A 30 -10.47 3.71 -14.49
C THR A 30 -9.86 4.90 -13.76
N LEU A 31 -8.63 4.72 -13.28
CA LEU A 31 -7.85 5.80 -12.67
C LEU A 31 -6.95 6.42 -13.71
N HIS A 32 -6.98 7.76 -13.80
CA HIS A 32 -6.01 8.50 -14.57
C HIS A 32 -4.73 8.71 -13.76
N PHE A 33 -3.64 9.09 -14.39
CA PHE A 33 -2.38 9.33 -13.68
C PHE A 33 -2.56 10.31 -12.52
N ARG A 34 -3.34 11.38 -12.72
CA ARG A 34 -3.65 12.35 -11.66
C ARG A 34 -4.35 11.71 -10.46
N ASP A 35 -5.25 10.76 -10.71
CA ASP A 35 -5.98 10.06 -9.64
C ASP A 35 -5.05 9.17 -8.83
N VAL A 36 -4.16 8.46 -9.52
CA VAL A 36 -3.12 7.64 -8.89
C VAL A 36 -2.21 8.51 -8.02
N ALA A 37 -1.76 9.65 -8.57
CA ALA A 37 -0.90 10.58 -7.84
C ALA A 37 -1.56 11.11 -6.56
N ARG A 38 -2.84 11.47 -6.62
CA ARG A 38 -3.60 11.95 -5.45
C ARG A 38 -3.74 10.88 -4.39
N ARG A 39 -4.02 9.63 -4.79
CA ARG A 39 -4.10 8.50 -3.86
C ARG A 39 -2.75 8.21 -3.22
N MET A 40 -1.67 8.26 -4.00
CA MET A 40 -0.31 8.08 -3.48
C MET A 40 0.03 9.16 -2.45
N GLU A 41 -0.30 10.42 -2.74
CA GLU A 41 -0.08 11.53 -1.81
C GLU A 41 -0.82 11.32 -0.49
N LYS A 42 -2.08 10.91 -0.56
CA LYS A 42 -2.87 10.58 0.63
C LYS A 42 -2.20 9.49 1.45
N LEU A 43 -1.72 8.44 0.80
CA LEU A 43 -1.03 7.35 1.48
C LEU A 43 0.29 7.81 2.10
N HIS A 44 1.03 8.69 1.43
CA HIS A 44 2.27 9.26 1.99
C HIS A 44 1.97 10.03 3.29
N ILE A 45 0.89 10.80 3.33
CA ILE A 45 0.47 11.49 4.54
C ILE A 45 0.14 10.49 5.65
N MET A 46 -0.59 9.43 5.33
CA MET A 46 -0.92 8.38 6.29
C MET A 46 0.34 7.68 6.82
N PHE A 47 1.31 7.43 5.96
CA PHE A 47 2.59 6.83 6.36
C PHE A 47 3.35 7.73 7.35
N GLU A 48 3.38 9.03 7.09
CA GLU A 48 4.00 9.98 8.01
C GLU A 48 3.30 10.00 9.37
N GLU A 49 1.98 10.00 9.36
CA GLU A 49 1.19 9.97 10.60
C GLU A 49 1.42 8.69 11.41
N CYS A 50 1.64 7.57 10.73
CA CYS A 50 1.97 6.30 11.36
C CYS A 50 3.42 6.21 11.83
N GLY A 51 4.24 7.21 11.55
CA GLY A 51 5.65 7.21 11.91
C GLY A 51 6.51 6.29 11.06
N LEU A 52 6.05 5.94 9.86
CA LEU A 52 6.80 5.09 8.94
C LEU A 52 8.11 5.75 8.53
N GLN A 53 9.21 5.01 8.65
CA GLN A 53 10.54 5.48 8.28
C GLN A 53 10.94 4.93 6.92
N LYS A 54 11.89 5.58 6.27
CA LYS A 54 12.50 5.04 5.05
C LYS A 54 13.09 3.66 5.34
N ARG A 55 12.93 2.74 4.40
CA ARG A 55 13.36 1.33 4.49
C ARG A 55 12.50 0.45 5.40
N ASP A 56 11.53 1.02 6.11
CA ASP A 56 10.53 0.21 6.80
C ASP A 56 9.76 -0.61 5.77
N LYS A 57 9.26 -1.76 6.20
CA LYS A 57 8.56 -2.68 5.30
C LYS A 57 7.06 -2.50 5.43
N VAL A 58 6.40 -2.56 4.28
CA VAL A 58 4.94 -2.46 4.16
C VAL A 58 4.45 -3.69 3.41
N ALA A 59 3.71 -4.55 4.10
CA ALA A 59 3.14 -5.74 3.49
C ALA A 59 1.86 -5.40 2.71
N ILE A 60 1.67 -6.06 1.58
CA ILE A 60 0.48 -5.89 0.75
C ILE A 60 -0.07 -7.27 0.43
N CYS A 61 -1.27 -7.57 0.92
CA CYS A 61 -1.93 -8.84 0.73
C CYS A 61 -3.36 -8.61 0.23
N SER A 62 -3.55 -8.65 -1.07
CA SER A 62 -4.84 -8.36 -1.69
C SER A 62 -4.96 -9.05 -3.04
N ARG A 63 -6.19 -9.36 -3.41
CA ARG A 63 -6.49 -9.72 -4.79
C ARG A 63 -6.14 -8.55 -5.71
N ASN A 64 -5.93 -8.84 -6.99
CA ASN A 64 -5.54 -7.84 -7.97
C ASN A 64 -6.64 -6.77 -8.13
N GLN A 65 -6.26 -5.52 -7.92
CA GLN A 65 -7.11 -4.36 -8.14
C GLN A 65 -6.23 -3.11 -8.31
N ALA A 66 -6.81 -2.03 -8.83
CA ALA A 66 -6.06 -0.80 -9.08
C ALA A 66 -5.36 -0.28 -7.83
N ASN A 67 -6.04 -0.32 -6.68
CA ASN A 67 -5.46 0.15 -5.42
C ASN A 67 -4.30 -0.72 -4.90
N TRP A 68 -4.18 -1.98 -5.35
CA TRP A 68 -2.99 -2.77 -5.06
C TRP A 68 -1.74 -2.10 -5.67
N ALA A 69 -1.85 -1.71 -6.93
CA ALA A 69 -0.77 -1.02 -7.62
C ALA A 69 -0.47 0.36 -7.00
N VAL A 70 -1.52 1.09 -6.62
CA VAL A 70 -1.36 2.38 -5.92
C VAL A 70 -0.61 2.19 -4.60
N SER A 71 -0.98 1.16 -3.82
CA SER A 71 -0.32 0.84 -2.54
C SER A 71 1.16 0.51 -2.75
N PHE A 72 1.46 -0.28 -3.76
CA PHE A 72 2.84 -0.65 -4.11
C PHE A 72 3.65 0.59 -4.51
N LEU A 73 3.12 1.41 -5.41
CA LEU A 73 3.79 2.61 -5.88
C LEU A 73 3.98 3.64 -4.75
N ALA A 74 2.95 3.84 -3.92
CA ALA A 74 3.05 4.76 -2.79
C ALA A 74 4.14 4.32 -1.80
N THR A 75 4.21 3.02 -1.51
CA THR A 75 5.24 2.47 -0.63
C THR A 75 6.63 2.68 -1.19
N MET A 76 6.83 2.33 -2.46
CA MET A 76 8.13 2.44 -3.11
C MET A 76 8.59 3.90 -3.22
N THR A 77 7.71 4.81 -3.62
CA THR A 77 8.05 6.22 -3.78
C THR A 77 8.25 6.95 -2.45
N TYR A 78 7.66 6.46 -1.37
CA TYR A 78 7.92 6.95 -0.03
C TYR A 78 9.34 6.61 0.45
N GLY A 79 9.95 5.59 -0.11
CA GLY A 79 11.24 5.07 0.31
C GLY A 79 11.13 3.88 1.26
N ALA A 80 9.94 3.36 1.45
CA ALA A 80 9.71 2.12 2.18
C ALA A 80 9.85 0.91 1.25
N VAL A 81 9.83 -0.28 1.80
CA VAL A 81 10.03 -1.53 1.06
C VAL A 81 8.70 -2.29 0.96
N PRO A 82 8.12 -2.43 -0.23
CA PRO A 82 6.91 -3.22 -0.39
C PRO A 82 7.22 -4.71 -0.27
N VAL A 83 6.37 -5.43 0.47
CA VAL A 83 6.46 -6.88 0.65
C VAL A 83 5.15 -7.49 0.18
N PRO A 84 5.04 -7.85 -1.11
CA PRO A 84 3.83 -8.47 -1.63
C PRO A 84 3.64 -9.87 -1.07
N LEU A 85 2.43 -10.17 -0.60
CA LEU A 85 2.03 -11.48 -0.12
C LEU A 85 0.92 -12.02 -1.02
N LEU A 86 0.92 -13.32 -1.24
CA LEU A 86 -0.13 -13.97 -2.04
C LEU A 86 -1.45 -13.93 -1.28
N HIS A 87 -2.51 -13.48 -1.94
CA HIS A 87 -3.84 -13.40 -1.35
C HIS A 87 -4.44 -14.78 -1.03
N GLU A 88 -3.89 -15.84 -1.61
CA GLU A 88 -4.31 -17.21 -1.38
C GLU A 88 -3.73 -17.85 -0.11
N PHE A 89 -2.79 -17.17 0.55
CA PHE A 89 -2.23 -17.66 1.80
C PHE A 89 -3.31 -17.72 2.90
N LYS A 90 -3.21 -18.75 3.75
CA LYS A 90 -4.07 -18.86 4.94
C LYS A 90 -3.69 -17.79 5.97
N SER A 91 -4.66 -17.42 6.79
CA SER A 91 -4.49 -16.36 7.81
C SER A 91 -3.24 -16.57 8.67
N ALA A 92 -2.98 -17.78 9.15
CA ALA A 92 -1.80 -18.09 9.95
C ALA A 92 -0.51 -17.80 9.20
N ASN A 93 -0.46 -18.10 7.90
CA ASN A 93 0.72 -17.83 7.08
C ASN A 93 0.90 -16.33 6.86
N ILE A 94 -0.19 -15.59 6.66
CA ILE A 94 -0.14 -14.14 6.50
C ILE A 94 0.41 -13.50 7.78
N HIS A 95 -0.12 -13.87 8.94
CA HIS A 95 0.39 -13.39 10.24
C HIS A 95 1.88 -13.67 10.39
N HIS A 96 2.30 -14.90 10.08
CA HIS A 96 3.70 -15.30 10.17
C HIS A 96 4.59 -14.45 9.25
N LEU A 97 4.18 -14.27 7.99
CA LEU A 97 4.97 -13.52 7.01
C LEU A 97 5.05 -12.02 7.34
N VAL A 98 3.96 -11.45 7.83
CA VAL A 98 3.96 -10.05 8.31
C VAL A 98 4.96 -9.89 9.45
N ASN A 99 4.92 -10.79 10.44
CA ASN A 99 5.83 -10.73 11.58
C ASN A 99 7.28 -11.00 11.17
N HIS A 100 7.50 -12.01 10.33
CA HIS A 100 8.84 -12.37 9.86
C HIS A 100 9.50 -11.25 9.06
N SER A 101 8.73 -10.56 8.21
CA SER A 101 9.23 -9.44 7.42
C SER A 101 9.43 -8.16 8.26
N GLU A 102 8.94 -8.14 9.49
CA GLU A 102 8.95 -6.95 10.35
C GLU A 102 8.18 -5.78 9.74
N ALA A 103 7.13 -6.06 8.97
CA ALA A 103 6.32 -5.04 8.35
C ALA A 103 5.67 -4.13 9.40
N LYS A 104 5.67 -2.83 9.15
CA LYS A 104 5.06 -1.82 10.03
C LYS A 104 3.63 -1.51 9.63
N ILE A 105 3.31 -1.66 8.36
CA ILE A 105 1.97 -1.43 7.82
C ILE A 105 1.58 -2.64 6.99
N LEU A 106 0.31 -3.02 7.06
CA LEU A 106 -0.30 -4.06 6.23
C LEU A 106 -1.45 -3.46 5.44
N PHE A 107 -1.35 -3.53 4.11
CA PHE A 107 -2.50 -3.33 3.23
C PHE A 107 -3.17 -4.67 2.98
N VAL A 108 -4.48 -4.72 3.12
CA VAL A 108 -5.22 -5.98 2.98
C VAL A 108 -6.59 -5.71 2.36
N ASP A 109 -7.10 -6.63 1.53
CA ASP A 109 -8.47 -6.47 1.05
C ASP A 109 -9.49 -6.89 2.11
N GLU A 110 -10.72 -6.44 1.94
CA GLU A 110 -11.79 -6.63 2.93
C GLU A 110 -12.08 -8.10 3.24
N VAL A 111 -11.98 -8.97 2.23
CA VAL A 111 -12.29 -10.40 2.40
C VAL A 111 -11.20 -11.09 3.22
N ILE A 112 -9.94 -10.78 2.93
CA ILE A 112 -8.79 -11.34 3.66
C ILE A 112 -8.79 -10.86 5.11
N TRP A 113 -9.15 -9.59 5.33
CA TRP A 113 -9.21 -9.01 6.69
C TRP A 113 -10.14 -9.77 7.63
N GLU A 114 -11.22 -10.32 7.12
CA GLU A 114 -12.18 -11.08 7.92
C GLU A 114 -11.54 -12.26 8.67
N GLY A 115 -10.47 -12.84 8.10
CA GLY A 115 -9.76 -13.97 8.71
C GLY A 115 -8.54 -13.58 9.54
N LEU A 116 -8.16 -12.30 9.59
CA LEU A 116 -6.97 -11.85 10.27
C LEU A 116 -7.28 -11.29 11.66
N SER A 117 -6.25 -11.27 12.51
CA SER A 117 -6.31 -10.68 13.85
C SER A 117 -5.08 -9.83 14.10
N GLU A 118 -5.28 -8.57 14.46
CA GLU A 118 -4.19 -7.66 14.80
C GLU A 118 -3.39 -8.14 16.02
N SER A 119 -4.01 -8.89 16.92
CA SER A 119 -3.31 -9.45 18.09
C SER A 119 -2.22 -10.47 17.71
N GLU A 120 -2.35 -11.08 16.53
CA GLU A 120 -1.36 -12.00 15.99
C GLU A 120 -0.21 -11.29 15.26
N MET A 121 -0.29 -9.96 15.16
CA MET A 121 0.72 -9.12 14.50
C MET A 121 1.10 -7.96 15.45
N PRO A 122 1.80 -8.27 16.57
CA PRO A 122 1.98 -7.29 17.66
C PRO A 122 2.79 -6.04 17.29
N ASP A 123 3.63 -6.12 16.27
CA ASP A 123 4.49 -4.99 15.87
C ASP A 123 3.89 -4.13 14.77
N ILE A 124 2.70 -4.46 14.28
CA ILE A 124 2.07 -3.68 13.23
C ILE A 124 1.62 -2.31 13.75
N GLN A 125 1.89 -1.26 12.98
CA GLN A 125 1.50 0.12 13.34
C GLN A 125 0.12 0.46 12.81
N ALA A 126 -0.21 -0.02 11.63
CA ALA A 126 -1.51 0.21 11.02
C ALA A 126 -1.86 -0.89 10.04
N ILE A 127 -3.17 -1.14 9.90
CA ILE A 127 -3.72 -2.03 8.87
C ILE A 127 -4.70 -1.19 8.06
N ILE A 128 -4.51 -1.17 6.74
CA ILE A 128 -5.25 -0.32 5.81
C ILE A 128 -5.97 -1.21 4.80
N GLN A 129 -7.27 -0.97 4.60
CA GLN A 129 -8.04 -1.69 3.59
C GLN A 129 -7.65 -1.19 2.19
N VAL A 130 -7.27 -2.10 1.30
CA VAL A 130 -6.88 -1.76 -0.07
C VAL A 130 -8.05 -1.17 -0.87
N ASN A 131 -9.25 -1.68 -0.66
CA ASN A 131 -10.43 -1.29 -1.44
C ASN A 131 -10.75 0.21 -1.35
N THR A 132 -10.60 0.80 -0.16
CA THR A 132 -11.00 2.19 0.11
C THR A 132 -9.93 3.02 0.79
N PHE A 133 -8.81 2.42 1.17
CA PHE A 133 -7.76 3.00 2.02
C PHE A 133 -8.26 3.41 3.42
N LYS A 134 -9.35 2.79 3.86
CA LYS A 134 -9.83 2.97 5.23
C LYS A 134 -8.85 2.31 6.21
N ILE A 135 -8.58 2.98 7.32
CA ILE A 135 -7.78 2.42 8.40
C ILE A 135 -8.64 1.41 9.18
N LEU A 136 -8.20 0.15 9.21
CA LEU A 136 -8.89 -0.92 9.92
C LEU A 136 -8.37 -1.08 11.34
N TYR A 137 -7.10 -0.77 11.56
CA TYR A 137 -6.44 -0.83 12.86
C TYR A 137 -5.29 0.18 12.89
N ALA A 138 -5.13 0.84 14.01
CA ALA A 138 -3.98 1.70 14.28
C ALA A 138 -3.52 1.46 15.71
N ALA A 139 -2.20 1.24 15.88
CA ALA A 139 -1.60 1.03 17.19
C ALA A 139 -1.67 2.30 18.03
N ASP A 140 -1.53 3.46 17.39
CA ASP A 140 -1.74 4.77 18.04
C ASP A 140 -3.18 5.23 17.76
N PRO A 141 -4.03 5.38 18.79
CA PRO A 141 -5.42 5.77 18.58
C PRO A 141 -5.60 7.20 18.03
N LYS A 142 -4.53 7.97 17.92
CA LYS A 142 -4.56 9.32 17.33
C LYS A 142 -4.49 9.32 15.81
N ILE A 143 -4.19 8.19 15.21
CA ILE A 143 -4.08 8.05 13.75
C ILE A 143 -5.45 7.90 13.09
#